data_bb73c80880d8ae23003088459cf57288
#
_entry.id   bb73c80880d8ae23003088459cf57288
#
_cell.length_a   1.000
_cell.length_b   1.000
_cell.length_c   1.000
_cell.angle_alpha   90.00
_cell.angle_beta   90.00
_cell.angle_gamma   90.00
#
_symmetry.space_group_name_H-M   'P 1'
#
loop_
_entity.id
_entity.type
_entity.pdbx_description
1 polymer ?
#
loop_
_entity_poly.entity_id
_entity_poly.type
_entity_poly.pdbx_seq_one_letter_code
_entity_poly.pdbx_strand_id
1 'polypeptide(L)'
;MSSTQAILDPLRVRIRRLQFTLGIGFLALVSGSVLSAALTLRLMERLQALPFDFLRIGFALVLSKLWVLAVLPLLCYGAARIIELRPGTTALGAAFTGQGFLLALDFVRGGVDGLLERGWLITLLDWGMFAVGVVLTRQAVVRGRADAGKQAEQAQKQAAEKKDEYAEFLQAAERAGEKIAQREAGTAEGQGAPVQSLPVPEQAPAPAEPVAESTERKPEDAPKAPAA
;
A
#
# COMPACT_ATOMS: atom_id res chain seq x y z
N MET A 1 -19.47 -19.79 -26.04
CA MET A 1 -18.84 -18.61 -25.39
C MET A 1 -18.84 -17.49 -26.40
N SER A 2 -19.61 -16.43 -26.17
CA SER A 2 -19.87 -15.40 -27.17
C SER A 2 -18.62 -14.53 -27.39
N SER A 3 -18.26 -14.31 -28.63
CA SER A 3 -17.10 -13.51 -29.09
C SER A 3 -17.07 -12.07 -28.52
N THR A 4 -18.19 -11.56 -28.06
CA THR A 4 -18.34 -10.26 -27.39
C THR A 4 -17.65 -10.20 -26.03
N GLN A 5 -17.56 -11.29 -25.29
CA GLN A 5 -16.88 -11.34 -23.97
C GLN A 5 -15.37 -11.24 -24.10
N ALA A 6 -14.79 -11.83 -25.16
CA ALA A 6 -13.34 -11.79 -25.41
C ALA A 6 -12.83 -10.38 -25.76
N ILE A 7 -13.67 -9.51 -26.32
CA ILE A 7 -13.32 -8.12 -26.66
C ILE A 7 -13.49 -7.20 -25.44
N LEU A 8 -14.42 -7.51 -24.53
CA LEU A 8 -14.72 -6.69 -23.37
C LEU A 8 -13.72 -6.85 -22.22
N ASP A 9 -13.07 -8.01 -22.10
CA ASP A 9 -12.10 -8.29 -21.02
C ASP A 9 -10.89 -7.34 -21.01
N PRO A 10 -10.20 -7.07 -22.13
CA PRO A 10 -9.08 -6.14 -22.14
C PRO A 10 -9.52 -4.70 -21.86
N LEU A 11 -10.76 -4.34 -22.21
CA LEU A 11 -11.32 -3.02 -21.96
C LEU A 11 -11.59 -2.82 -20.44
N ARG A 12 -12.15 -3.83 -19.76
CA ARG A 12 -12.36 -3.80 -18.31
C ARG A 12 -11.08 -3.59 -17.53
N VAL A 13 -10.00 -4.26 -17.92
CA VAL A 13 -8.70 -4.12 -17.26
C VAL A 13 -8.15 -2.69 -17.44
N ARG A 14 -8.30 -2.12 -18.64
CA ARG A 14 -7.87 -0.73 -18.92
C ARG A 14 -8.68 0.28 -18.12
N ILE A 15 -10.00 0.12 -18.03
CA ILE A 15 -10.89 1.01 -17.28
C ILE A 15 -10.54 0.95 -15.78
N ARG A 16 -10.33 -0.23 -15.20
CA ARG A 16 -9.94 -0.36 -13.79
C ARG A 16 -8.60 0.32 -13.49
N ARG A 17 -7.62 0.19 -14.38
CA ARG A 17 -6.34 0.89 -14.23
C ARG A 17 -6.50 2.41 -14.31
N LEU A 18 -7.33 2.88 -15.20
CA LEU A 18 -7.63 4.31 -15.36
C LEU A 18 -8.34 4.84 -14.11
N GLN A 19 -9.37 4.16 -13.62
CA GLN A 19 -10.08 4.51 -12.39
C GLN A 19 -9.13 4.57 -11.19
N PHE A 20 -8.24 3.60 -11.07
CA PHE A 20 -7.24 3.57 -10.00
C PHE A 20 -6.27 4.76 -10.09
N THR A 21 -5.80 5.09 -11.30
CA THR A 21 -4.91 6.22 -11.54
C THR A 21 -5.59 7.56 -11.23
N LEU A 22 -6.86 7.71 -11.65
CA LEU A 22 -7.70 8.86 -11.33
C LEU A 22 -7.92 8.99 -9.81
N GLY A 23 -8.22 7.87 -9.16
CA GLY A 23 -8.41 7.81 -7.70
C GLY A 23 -7.18 8.25 -6.91
N ILE A 24 -5.99 7.79 -7.30
CA ILE A 24 -4.73 8.22 -6.66
C ILE A 24 -4.50 9.72 -6.87
N GLY A 25 -4.71 10.24 -8.09
CA GLY A 25 -4.53 11.66 -8.37
C GLY A 25 -5.47 12.54 -7.55
N PHE A 26 -6.74 12.16 -7.48
CA PHE A 26 -7.73 12.86 -6.67
C PHE A 26 -7.43 12.77 -5.15
N LEU A 27 -7.07 11.58 -4.65
CA LEU A 27 -6.70 11.39 -3.25
C LEU A 27 -5.46 12.22 -2.88
N ALA A 28 -4.46 12.25 -3.76
CA ALA A 28 -3.27 13.07 -3.56
C ALA A 28 -3.61 14.57 -3.50
N LEU A 29 -4.51 15.03 -4.37
CA LEU A 29 -4.96 16.41 -4.38
C LEU A 29 -5.66 16.78 -3.06
N VAL A 30 -6.65 15.97 -2.64
CA VAL A 30 -7.42 16.24 -1.41
C VAL A 30 -6.51 16.21 -0.18
N SER A 31 -5.74 15.13 0.01
CA SER A 31 -4.85 15.00 1.17
C SER A 31 -3.72 16.05 1.16
N GLY A 32 -3.18 16.36 -0.01
CA GLY A 32 -2.19 17.41 -0.18
C GLY A 32 -2.73 18.81 0.08
N SER A 33 -3.96 19.10 -0.31
CA SER A 33 -4.62 20.39 -0.01
C SER A 33 -4.85 20.57 1.49
N VAL A 34 -5.32 19.53 2.18
CA VAL A 34 -5.49 19.56 3.65
C VAL A 34 -4.13 19.76 4.34
N LEU A 35 -3.11 19.02 3.91
CA LEU A 35 -1.76 19.15 4.45
C LEU A 35 -1.17 20.54 4.20
N SER A 36 -1.33 21.07 2.99
CA SER A 36 -0.90 22.42 2.62
C SER A 36 -1.57 23.48 3.49
N ALA A 37 -2.89 23.40 3.68
CA ALA A 37 -3.63 24.31 4.53
C ALA A 37 -3.15 24.25 5.99
N ALA A 38 -2.98 23.05 6.54
CA ALA A 38 -2.49 22.85 7.90
C ALA A 38 -1.07 23.41 8.10
N LEU A 39 -0.17 23.19 7.12
CA LEU A 39 1.18 23.74 7.15
C LEU A 39 1.19 25.26 7.00
N THR A 40 0.36 25.82 6.13
CA THR A 40 0.23 27.27 5.94
C THR A 40 -0.19 27.93 7.25
N LEU A 41 -1.20 27.40 7.94
CA LEU A 41 -1.64 27.93 9.23
C LEU A 41 -0.55 27.89 10.30
N ARG A 42 0.21 26.80 10.37
CA ARG A 42 1.30 26.65 11.35
C ARG A 42 2.53 27.50 11.06
N LEU A 43 2.82 27.72 9.77
CA LEU A 43 4.04 28.42 9.33
C LEU A 43 3.80 29.89 9.03
N MET A 44 2.54 30.38 9.07
CA MET A 44 2.20 31.73 8.67
C MET A 44 2.96 32.79 9.45
N GLU A 45 3.07 32.65 10.77
CA GLU A 45 3.84 33.58 11.62
C GLU A 45 5.34 33.59 11.28
N ARG A 46 5.91 32.40 11.03
CA ARG A 46 7.31 32.25 10.66
C ARG A 46 7.61 32.77 9.25
N LEU A 47 6.67 32.59 8.33
CA LEU A 47 6.79 33.10 6.97
C LEU A 47 6.72 34.62 6.89
N GLN A 48 5.92 35.25 7.75
CA GLN A 48 5.85 36.71 7.85
C GLN A 48 7.13 37.33 8.44
N ALA A 49 7.86 36.57 9.26
CA ALA A 49 9.15 37.01 9.83
C ALA A 49 10.33 36.91 8.86
N LEU A 50 10.15 36.34 7.65
CA LEU A 50 11.22 36.23 6.65
C LEU A 50 11.55 37.60 6.05
N PRO A 51 12.85 37.96 6.00
CA PRO A 51 13.28 39.30 5.56
C PRO A 51 13.18 39.53 4.05
N PHE A 52 12.99 38.45 3.25
CA PHE A 52 13.00 38.52 1.80
C PHE A 52 11.64 38.09 1.22
N ASP A 53 10.98 38.99 0.51
CA ASP A 53 9.69 38.76 -0.12
C ASP A 53 9.72 37.60 -1.16
N PHE A 54 10.83 37.45 -1.88
CA PHE A 54 10.96 36.37 -2.86
C PHE A 54 10.95 34.99 -2.21
N LEU A 55 11.54 34.82 -1.02
CA LEU A 55 11.50 33.57 -0.26
C LEU A 55 10.07 33.25 0.20
N ARG A 56 9.32 34.27 0.61
CA ARG A 56 7.93 34.13 1.01
C ARG A 56 7.05 33.66 -0.15
N ILE A 57 7.23 34.25 -1.33
CA ILE A 57 6.52 33.84 -2.56
C ILE A 57 6.92 32.42 -2.95
N GLY A 58 8.22 32.11 -2.96
CA GLY A 58 8.72 30.76 -3.29
C GLY A 58 8.17 29.69 -2.34
N PHE A 59 8.13 29.98 -1.05
CA PHE A 59 7.60 29.06 -0.05
C PHE A 59 6.09 28.85 -0.21
N ALA A 60 5.34 29.93 -0.43
CA ALA A 60 3.91 29.85 -0.70
C ALA A 60 3.61 29.00 -1.95
N LEU A 61 4.42 29.14 -3.00
CA LEU A 61 4.30 28.35 -4.21
C LEU A 61 4.59 26.86 -3.97
N VAL A 62 5.67 26.55 -3.21
CA VAL A 62 5.99 25.17 -2.83
C VAL A 62 4.87 24.55 -2.00
N LEU A 63 4.32 25.29 -1.02
CA LEU A 63 3.19 24.82 -0.21
C LEU A 63 1.95 24.58 -1.08
N SER A 64 1.65 25.45 -2.03
CA SER A 64 0.50 25.28 -2.92
C SER A 64 0.63 24.05 -3.82
N LYS A 65 1.87 23.64 -4.17
CA LYS A 65 2.17 22.45 -4.99
C LYS A 65 2.58 21.22 -4.19
N LEU A 66 2.42 21.24 -2.87
CA LEU A 66 2.80 20.13 -1.98
C LEU A 66 2.13 18.81 -2.39
N TRP A 67 0.90 18.87 -2.90
CA TRP A 67 0.15 17.70 -3.35
C TRP A 67 0.87 16.94 -4.48
N VAL A 68 1.48 17.63 -5.45
CA VAL A 68 2.19 17.01 -6.56
C VAL A 68 3.66 16.73 -6.23
N LEU A 69 4.30 17.55 -5.38
CA LEU A 69 5.71 17.43 -5.05
C LEU A 69 6.00 16.35 -4.00
N ALA A 70 5.13 16.19 -3.02
CA ALA A 70 5.34 15.28 -1.89
C ALA A 70 4.28 14.19 -1.80
N VAL A 71 2.99 14.56 -1.77
CA VAL A 71 1.92 13.60 -1.49
C VAL A 71 1.72 12.62 -2.64
N LEU A 72 1.70 13.09 -3.86
CA LEU A 72 1.53 12.24 -5.04
C LEU A 72 2.69 11.22 -5.21
N PRO A 73 3.98 11.60 -5.13
CA PRO A 73 5.07 10.64 -5.15
C PRO A 73 4.99 9.61 -4.02
N LEU A 74 4.61 10.03 -2.79
CA LEU A 74 4.48 9.13 -1.65
C LEU A 74 3.38 8.08 -1.86
N LEU A 75 2.20 8.52 -2.30
CA LEU A 75 1.09 7.61 -2.60
C LEU A 75 1.42 6.66 -3.76
N CYS A 76 2.04 7.18 -4.82
CA CYS A 76 2.46 6.35 -5.95
C CYS A 76 3.57 5.36 -5.59
N TYR A 77 4.49 5.72 -4.69
CA TYR A 77 5.49 4.80 -4.15
C TYR A 77 4.83 3.65 -3.37
N GLY A 78 3.92 3.98 -2.44
CA GLY A 78 3.18 2.99 -1.68
C GLY A 78 2.34 2.06 -2.56
N ALA A 79 1.61 2.62 -3.52
CA ALA A 79 0.81 1.86 -4.48
C ALA A 79 1.67 0.95 -5.38
N ALA A 80 2.87 1.40 -5.80
CA ALA A 80 3.79 0.63 -6.63
C ALA A 80 4.41 -0.58 -5.92
N ARG A 81 4.41 -0.61 -4.58
CA ARG A 81 4.83 -1.78 -3.79
C ARG A 81 3.80 -2.88 -3.76
N ILE A 82 2.52 -2.54 -3.95
CA ILE A 82 1.40 -3.48 -3.85
C ILE A 82 0.92 -3.91 -5.22
N ILE A 83 0.93 -3.01 -6.19
CA ILE A 83 0.36 -3.21 -7.52
C ILE A 83 1.42 -2.90 -8.58
N GLU A 84 1.46 -3.72 -9.62
CA GLU A 84 2.31 -3.47 -10.78
C GLU A 84 1.81 -2.28 -11.60
N LEU A 85 2.33 -1.10 -11.30
CA LEU A 85 2.00 0.15 -12.00
C LEU A 85 3.02 0.44 -13.11
N ARG A 86 2.56 0.93 -14.25
CA ARG A 86 3.46 1.43 -15.30
C ARG A 86 3.94 2.83 -14.91
N PRO A 87 5.27 3.05 -14.69
CA PRO A 87 5.77 4.28 -14.06
C PRO A 87 5.40 5.54 -14.83
N GLY A 88 5.46 5.54 -16.17
CA GLY A 88 5.16 6.72 -16.98
C GLY A 88 3.67 7.06 -17.01
N THR A 89 2.83 6.10 -17.39
CA THR A 89 1.39 6.32 -17.56
C THR A 89 0.68 6.62 -16.25
N THR A 90 1.11 5.98 -15.14
CA THR A 90 0.51 6.21 -13.83
C THR A 90 0.89 7.58 -13.28
N ALA A 91 2.18 7.96 -13.36
CA ALA A 91 2.64 9.25 -12.89
C ALA A 91 1.98 10.41 -13.65
N LEU A 92 1.96 10.33 -14.98
CA LEU A 92 1.31 11.33 -15.83
C LEU A 92 -0.20 11.38 -15.58
N GLY A 93 -0.88 10.22 -15.64
CA GLY A 93 -2.33 10.16 -15.47
C GLY A 93 -2.78 10.72 -14.12
N ALA A 94 -2.14 10.34 -13.02
CA ALA A 94 -2.49 10.83 -11.69
C ALA A 94 -2.21 12.33 -11.52
N ALA A 95 -1.07 12.82 -12.02
CA ALA A 95 -0.72 14.23 -11.96
C ALA A 95 -1.67 15.09 -12.80
N PHE A 96 -1.97 14.67 -14.05
CA PHE A 96 -2.91 15.38 -14.91
C PHE A 96 -4.33 15.38 -14.36
N THR A 97 -4.76 14.33 -13.69
CA THR A 97 -6.06 14.29 -12.99
C THR A 97 -6.15 15.37 -11.94
N GLY A 98 -5.16 15.45 -11.04
CA GLY A 98 -5.14 16.48 -10.00
C GLY A 98 -5.04 17.89 -10.58
N GLN A 99 -4.18 18.11 -11.56
CA GLN A 99 -4.02 19.41 -12.21
C GLN A 99 -5.28 19.83 -13.01
N GLY A 100 -5.89 18.88 -13.72
CA GLY A 100 -7.15 19.12 -14.46
C GLY A 100 -8.29 19.52 -13.52
N PHE A 101 -8.36 18.88 -12.34
CA PHE A 101 -9.35 19.25 -11.32
C PHE A 101 -9.10 20.66 -10.76
N LEU A 102 -7.85 21.02 -10.50
CA LEU A 102 -7.49 22.39 -10.08
C LEU A 102 -7.83 23.41 -11.13
N LEU A 103 -7.51 23.15 -12.40
CA LEU A 103 -7.86 24.03 -13.52
C LEU A 103 -9.38 24.20 -13.65
N ALA A 104 -10.14 23.12 -13.46
CA ALA A 104 -11.60 23.18 -13.48
C ALA A 104 -12.14 24.03 -12.32
N LEU A 105 -11.58 23.91 -11.11
CA LEU A 105 -11.94 24.74 -9.96
C LEU A 105 -11.59 26.23 -10.20
N ASP A 106 -10.41 26.50 -10.75
CA ASP A 106 -9.98 27.87 -11.07
C ASP A 106 -10.88 28.49 -12.13
N PHE A 107 -11.27 27.71 -13.14
CA PHE A 107 -12.23 28.13 -14.15
C PHE A 107 -13.61 28.46 -13.59
N VAL A 108 -14.12 27.63 -12.66
CA VAL A 108 -15.41 27.88 -12.00
C VAL A 108 -15.37 29.15 -11.14
N ARG A 109 -14.21 29.45 -10.50
CA ARG A 109 -14.05 30.62 -9.62
C ARG A 109 -13.86 31.93 -10.37
N GLY A 110 -13.04 31.95 -11.41
CA GLY A 110 -12.58 33.18 -12.06
C GLY A 110 -12.84 33.25 -13.57
N GLY A 111 -13.47 32.25 -14.16
CA GLY A 111 -13.63 32.19 -15.61
C GLY A 111 -12.30 32.13 -16.36
N VAL A 112 -12.34 32.49 -17.65
CA VAL A 112 -11.13 32.54 -18.50
C VAL A 112 -10.19 33.66 -18.04
N ASP A 113 -10.73 34.77 -17.58
CA ASP A 113 -9.95 35.96 -17.19
C ASP A 113 -9.08 35.66 -15.96
N GLY A 114 -9.59 34.93 -14.97
CA GLY A 114 -8.84 34.53 -13.78
C GLY A 114 -7.65 33.59 -14.07
N LEU A 115 -7.68 32.87 -15.19
CA LEU A 115 -6.53 32.04 -15.64
C LEU A 115 -5.45 32.90 -16.30
N LEU A 116 -5.82 33.99 -16.96
CA LEU A 116 -4.90 34.86 -17.70
C LEU A 116 -4.26 35.94 -16.83
N GLU A 117 -4.96 36.38 -15.78
CA GLU A 117 -4.49 37.45 -14.87
C GLU A 117 -3.28 37.06 -14.01
N ARG A 118 -2.97 35.77 -13.85
CA ARG A 118 -1.84 35.29 -13.00
C ARG A 118 -0.45 35.71 -13.44
N GLY A 119 -0.32 36.27 -14.63
CA GLY A 119 0.97 36.63 -15.20
C GLY A 119 1.75 35.42 -15.72
N TRP A 120 2.39 35.58 -16.88
CA TRP A 120 3.06 34.50 -17.61
C TRP A 120 4.20 33.85 -16.82
N LEU A 121 4.93 34.61 -16.02
CA LEU A 121 6.09 34.14 -15.25
C LEU A 121 5.66 33.21 -14.11
N ILE A 122 4.59 33.54 -13.41
CA ILE A 122 4.01 32.70 -12.34
C ILE A 122 3.46 31.42 -12.95
N THR A 123 2.79 31.51 -14.08
CA THR A 123 2.27 30.35 -14.84
C THR A 123 3.41 29.42 -15.27
N LEU A 124 4.50 29.97 -15.81
CA LEU A 124 5.67 29.18 -16.21
C LEU A 124 6.29 28.46 -15.02
N LEU A 125 6.43 29.13 -13.89
CA LEU A 125 6.96 28.55 -12.66
C LEU A 125 6.04 27.45 -12.12
N ASP A 126 4.75 27.66 -12.17
CA ASP A 126 3.70 26.70 -11.80
C ASP A 126 3.81 25.39 -12.61
N TRP A 127 3.91 25.52 -13.93
CA TRP A 127 4.11 24.39 -14.83
C TRP A 127 5.48 23.72 -14.64
N GLY A 128 6.52 24.49 -14.34
CA GLY A 128 7.84 23.97 -13.99
C GLY A 128 7.80 23.09 -12.74
N MET A 129 7.17 23.58 -11.68
CA MET A 129 6.97 22.82 -10.44
C MET A 129 6.12 21.55 -10.65
N PHE A 130 5.08 21.65 -11.48
CA PHE A 130 4.28 20.50 -11.88
C PHE A 130 5.13 19.45 -12.62
N ALA A 131 5.96 19.85 -13.58
CA ALA A 131 6.85 18.95 -14.31
C ALA A 131 7.84 18.24 -13.35
N VAL A 132 8.44 18.98 -12.41
CA VAL A 132 9.28 18.39 -11.36
C VAL A 132 8.52 17.35 -10.55
N GLY A 133 7.28 17.65 -10.12
CA GLY A 133 6.43 16.73 -9.40
C GLY A 133 6.14 15.43 -10.18
N VAL A 134 5.89 15.53 -11.48
CA VAL A 134 5.71 14.36 -12.37
C VAL A 134 6.97 13.50 -12.43
N VAL A 135 8.16 14.13 -12.55
CA VAL A 135 9.44 13.41 -12.57
C VAL A 135 9.68 12.70 -11.24
N LEU A 136 9.44 13.38 -10.12
CA LEU A 136 9.55 12.79 -8.78
C LEU A 136 8.59 11.60 -8.60
N THR A 137 7.35 11.75 -9.07
CA THR A 137 6.35 10.67 -9.01
C THR A 137 6.79 9.47 -9.85
N ARG A 138 7.31 9.69 -11.05
CA ARG A 138 7.86 8.61 -11.88
C ARG A 138 9.01 7.89 -11.16
N GLN A 139 9.95 8.63 -10.57
CA GLN A 139 11.06 8.04 -9.81
C GLN A 139 10.56 7.26 -8.59
N ALA A 140 9.57 7.78 -7.88
CA ALA A 140 8.95 7.10 -6.74
C ALA A 140 8.33 5.75 -7.14
N VAL A 141 7.61 5.68 -8.26
CA VAL A 141 7.05 4.43 -8.79
C VAL A 141 8.17 3.43 -9.16
N VAL A 142 9.23 3.90 -9.81
CA VAL A 142 10.38 3.03 -10.18
C VAL A 142 11.05 2.45 -8.93
N ARG A 143 11.31 3.29 -7.92
CA ARG A 143 11.90 2.84 -6.65
C ARG A 143 10.97 1.89 -5.90
N GLY A 144 9.67 2.21 -5.82
CA GLY A 144 8.68 1.35 -5.16
C GLY A 144 8.62 -0.05 -5.78
N ARG A 145 8.71 -0.16 -7.10
CA ARG A 145 8.76 -1.46 -7.80
C ARG A 145 10.07 -2.22 -7.53
N ALA A 146 11.21 -1.52 -7.52
CA ALA A 146 12.50 -2.15 -7.22
C ALA A 146 12.51 -2.73 -5.80
N ASP A 147 11.95 -2.01 -4.83
CA ASP A 147 11.86 -2.47 -3.45
C ASP A 147 10.86 -3.62 -3.29
N ALA A 148 9.74 -3.61 -4.02
CA ALA A 148 8.81 -4.73 -4.08
C ALA A 148 9.47 -6.00 -4.65
N GLY A 149 10.27 -5.87 -5.71
CA GLY A 149 11.04 -6.97 -6.29
C GLY A 149 11.99 -7.61 -5.27
N LYS A 150 12.78 -6.80 -4.55
CA LYS A 150 13.68 -7.28 -3.50
C LYS A 150 12.94 -8.02 -2.38
N GLN A 151 11.79 -7.49 -1.95
CA GLN A 151 10.97 -8.15 -0.94
C GLN A 151 10.40 -9.48 -1.42
N ALA A 152 9.96 -9.55 -2.69
CA ALA A 152 9.49 -10.80 -3.29
C ALA A 152 10.60 -11.86 -3.37
N GLU A 153 11.81 -11.47 -3.77
CA GLU A 153 12.97 -12.38 -3.79
C GLU A 153 13.33 -12.88 -2.38
N GLN A 154 13.31 -12.00 -1.38
CA GLN A 154 13.55 -12.40 0.00
C GLN A 154 12.47 -13.35 0.52
N ALA A 155 11.20 -13.06 0.24
CA ALA A 155 10.10 -13.94 0.61
C ALA A 155 10.21 -15.33 -0.08
N GLN A 156 10.64 -15.37 -1.35
CA GLN A 156 10.86 -16.64 -2.07
C GLN A 156 12.02 -17.44 -1.45
N LYS A 157 13.13 -16.78 -1.09
CA LYS A 157 14.26 -17.45 -0.41
C LYS A 157 13.83 -18.04 0.93
N GLN A 158 13.14 -17.27 1.76
CA GLN A 158 12.62 -17.76 3.03
C GLN A 158 11.60 -18.90 2.85
N ALA A 159 10.77 -18.83 1.81
CA ALA A 159 9.84 -19.90 1.51
C ALA A 159 10.55 -21.18 1.01
N ALA A 160 11.66 -21.05 0.28
CA ALA A 160 12.49 -22.17 -0.12
C ALA A 160 13.20 -22.82 1.08
N GLU A 161 13.85 -22.00 1.93
CA GLU A 161 14.48 -22.49 3.15
C GLU A 161 13.49 -23.25 4.06
N LYS A 162 12.30 -22.72 4.28
CA LYS A 162 11.26 -23.42 5.03
C LYS A 162 10.82 -24.73 4.38
N LYS A 163 10.74 -24.80 3.05
CA LYS A 163 10.39 -26.04 2.35
C LYS A 163 11.48 -27.10 2.55
N ASP A 164 12.74 -26.70 2.51
CA ASP A 164 13.86 -27.59 2.71
C ASP A 164 13.89 -28.11 4.16
N GLU A 165 13.66 -27.23 5.14
CA GLU A 165 13.50 -27.62 6.56
C GLU A 165 12.35 -28.61 6.75
N TYR A 166 11.19 -28.36 6.13
CA TYR A 166 10.06 -29.29 6.18
C TYR A 166 10.38 -30.63 5.50
N ALA A 167 11.10 -30.64 4.40
CA ALA A 167 11.51 -31.86 3.72
C ALA A 167 12.49 -32.69 4.57
N GLU A 168 13.45 -32.05 5.23
CA GLU A 168 14.38 -32.69 6.17
C GLU A 168 13.63 -33.27 7.38
N PHE A 169 12.68 -32.50 7.94
CA PHE A 169 11.86 -32.98 9.04
C PHE A 169 11.01 -34.21 8.67
N LEU A 170 10.39 -34.20 7.50
CA LEU A 170 9.64 -35.37 7.00
C LEU A 170 10.53 -36.58 6.82
N GLN A 171 11.72 -36.43 6.21
CA GLN A 171 12.67 -37.52 6.07
C GLN A 171 13.16 -38.05 7.43
N ALA A 172 13.38 -37.16 8.39
CA ALA A 172 13.77 -37.57 9.75
C ALA A 172 12.63 -38.35 10.44
N ALA A 173 11.39 -37.92 10.26
CA ALA A 173 10.20 -38.61 10.79
C ALA A 173 10.00 -39.98 10.15
N GLU A 174 10.16 -40.11 8.82
CA GLU A 174 10.09 -41.40 8.11
C GLU A 174 11.15 -42.36 8.60
N ARG A 175 12.42 -41.93 8.72
CA ARG A 175 13.53 -42.74 9.24
C ARG A 175 13.29 -43.18 10.69
N ALA A 176 12.68 -42.31 11.51
CA ALA A 176 12.31 -42.67 12.87
C ALA A 176 11.18 -43.69 12.90
N GLY A 177 10.19 -43.55 12.05
CA GLY A 177 9.11 -44.54 11.86
C GLY A 177 9.62 -45.92 11.41
N GLU A 178 10.52 -45.94 10.44
CA GLU A 178 11.14 -47.20 10.00
C GLU A 178 11.92 -47.91 11.11
N LYS A 179 12.67 -47.16 11.91
CA LYS A 179 13.41 -47.73 13.06
C LYS A 179 12.48 -48.28 14.13
N ILE A 180 11.32 -47.66 14.38
CA ILE A 180 10.31 -48.16 15.29
C ILE A 180 9.70 -49.46 14.74
N ALA A 181 9.31 -49.47 13.49
CA ALA A 181 8.75 -50.65 12.83
C ALA A 181 9.74 -51.85 12.83
N GLN A 182 11.04 -51.58 12.57
CA GLN A 182 12.08 -52.64 12.62
C GLN A 182 12.27 -53.20 14.07
N ARG A 183 12.17 -52.34 15.11
CA ARG A 183 12.23 -52.80 16.49
C ARG A 183 11.02 -53.64 16.85
N GLU A 184 9.83 -53.25 16.43
CA GLU A 184 8.60 -54.02 16.68
C GLU A 184 8.64 -55.38 15.97
N ALA A 185 9.10 -55.43 14.71
CA ALA A 185 9.25 -56.67 13.96
C ALA A 185 10.31 -57.62 14.64
N GLY A 186 11.44 -57.07 15.08
CA GLY A 186 12.48 -57.85 15.78
C GLY A 186 12.08 -58.33 17.18
N THR A 187 11.12 -57.66 17.83
CA THR A 187 10.61 -58.06 19.13
C THR A 187 9.51 -59.14 19.01
N ALA A 188 8.80 -59.19 17.86
CA ALA A 188 7.79 -60.22 17.58
C ALA A 188 8.38 -61.59 17.31
N GLU A 189 9.65 -61.71 16.84
CA GLU A 189 10.31 -63.01 16.61
C GLU A 189 11.01 -63.62 17.83
N GLY A 190 11.10 -62.90 18.95
CA GLY A 190 11.96 -63.27 20.07
C GLY A 190 11.34 -63.50 21.42
N GLN A 191 10.04 -63.35 21.70
CA GLN A 191 9.51 -63.58 23.04
C GLN A 191 8.02 -63.98 23.11
N GLY A 192 7.85 -65.26 23.36
CA GLY A 192 6.74 -65.74 24.25
C GLY A 192 7.13 -65.48 25.71
N ALA A 193 7.01 -64.29 26.24
CA ALA A 193 7.12 -63.98 27.66
C ALA A 193 6.06 -62.91 28.03
N PRO A 194 5.41 -63.07 29.25
CA PRO A 194 4.21 -62.30 29.60
C PRO A 194 4.54 -60.79 29.74
N VAL A 195 3.75 -59.99 29.07
CA VAL A 195 3.78 -58.54 29.07
C VAL A 195 3.53 -58.03 30.50
N GLN A 196 4.59 -57.59 31.20
CA GLN A 196 4.45 -56.69 32.35
C GLN A 196 3.93 -55.35 31.81
N SER A 197 2.71 -55.01 32.22
CA SER A 197 2.10 -53.70 31.96
C SER A 197 2.96 -52.59 32.47
N LEU A 198 3.68 -51.91 31.54
CA LEU A 198 4.34 -50.64 31.83
C LEU A 198 3.28 -49.57 32.13
N PRO A 199 3.49 -48.72 33.14
CA PRO A 199 2.54 -47.65 33.43
C PRO A 199 2.42 -46.71 32.23
N VAL A 200 1.17 -46.47 31.85
CA VAL A 200 0.78 -45.50 30.85
C VAL A 200 1.43 -44.15 31.18
N PRO A 201 2.27 -43.57 30.34
CA PRO A 201 2.72 -42.20 30.59
C PRO A 201 1.50 -41.31 30.53
N GLU A 202 1.23 -40.67 31.68
CA GLU A 202 0.25 -39.60 31.87
C GLU A 202 0.31 -38.64 30.68
N GLN A 203 -0.81 -38.58 29.98
CA GLN A 203 -0.99 -37.71 28.80
C GLN A 203 -0.53 -36.29 29.17
N ALA A 204 0.54 -35.83 28.51
CA ALA A 204 0.87 -34.42 28.49
C ALA A 204 -0.36 -33.64 28.03
N PRO A 205 -0.74 -32.54 28.72
CA PRO A 205 -1.91 -31.76 28.34
C PRO A 205 -1.75 -31.29 26.91
N ALA A 206 -2.78 -31.56 26.11
CA ALA A 206 -2.90 -31.07 24.74
C ALA A 206 -2.59 -29.58 24.68
N PRO A 207 -1.84 -29.10 23.67
CA PRO A 207 -1.64 -27.68 23.48
C PRO A 207 -3.01 -27.03 23.34
N ALA A 208 -3.30 -26.07 24.21
CA ALA A 208 -4.50 -25.28 24.22
C ALA A 208 -4.73 -24.70 22.82
N GLU A 209 -5.85 -25.05 22.21
CA GLU A 209 -6.34 -24.34 21.03
C GLU A 209 -6.39 -22.85 21.35
N PRO A 210 -5.95 -21.97 20.42
CA PRO A 210 -6.13 -20.54 20.61
C PRO A 210 -7.63 -20.28 20.64
N VAL A 211 -8.13 -19.96 21.83
CA VAL A 211 -9.49 -19.44 22.04
C VAL A 211 -9.64 -18.22 21.11
N ALA A 212 -10.43 -18.37 20.08
CA ALA A 212 -10.93 -17.27 19.30
C ALA A 212 -11.71 -16.37 20.25
N GLU A 213 -11.08 -15.30 20.69
CA GLU A 213 -11.70 -14.21 21.45
C GLU A 213 -12.70 -13.52 20.55
N SER A 214 -13.93 -14.06 20.55
CA SER A 214 -15.12 -13.42 20.00
C SER A 214 -15.36 -12.17 20.84
N THR A 215 -14.81 -11.05 20.38
CA THR A 215 -15.14 -9.73 20.89
C THR A 215 -16.60 -9.45 20.56
N GLU A 216 -17.47 -9.84 21.45
CA GLU A 216 -18.89 -9.49 21.52
C GLU A 216 -18.98 -7.95 21.66
N ARG A 217 -19.09 -7.26 20.51
CA ARG A 217 -19.41 -5.83 20.47
C ARG A 217 -20.85 -5.65 20.97
N LYS A 218 -20.96 -5.34 22.24
CA LYS A 218 -22.12 -4.73 22.86
C LYS A 218 -22.56 -3.50 22.05
N PRO A 219 -23.81 -3.39 21.58
CA PRO A 219 -24.31 -2.18 20.95
C PRO A 219 -24.56 -1.15 22.03
N GLU A 220 -23.69 -0.13 22.12
CA GLU A 220 -23.82 1.00 23.02
C GLU A 220 -24.53 2.13 22.27
N ASP A 221 -25.71 2.42 22.79
CA ASP A 221 -26.49 3.66 22.79
C ASP A 221 -26.45 4.60 21.57
N ALA A 222 -27.57 4.57 20.85
CA ALA A 222 -27.99 5.65 19.96
C ALA A 222 -28.23 6.96 20.74
N PRO A 223 -27.66 8.10 20.31
CA PRO A 223 -28.00 9.38 20.92
C PRO A 223 -29.41 9.81 20.50
N LYS A 224 -30.23 10.02 21.51
CA LYS A 224 -31.56 10.60 21.51
C LYS A 224 -31.53 11.99 20.84
N ALA A 225 -32.32 12.17 19.78
CA ALA A 225 -32.58 13.46 19.18
C ALA A 225 -33.25 14.40 20.18
N PRO A 226 -32.86 15.71 20.24
CA PRO A 226 -33.63 16.70 20.94
C PRO A 226 -34.84 17.13 20.12
N ALA A 227 -36.01 17.08 20.77
CA ALA A 227 -37.25 17.71 20.31
C ALA A 227 -37.18 19.23 20.50
N ALA A 228 -37.62 19.94 19.50
CA ALA A 228 -38.30 21.20 19.36
C ALA A 228 -37.78 22.06 18.21
#